data_664f4cc4f3c97153c38921c5a0c34902
#
_entry.id   664f4cc4f3c97153c38921c5a0c34902
#
_cell.length_a   1.000
_cell.length_b   1.000
_cell.length_c   1.000
_cell.angle_alpha   90.00
_cell.angle_beta   90.00
_cell.angle_gamma   90.00
#
_symmetry.space_group_name_H-M   'P 1'
#
loop_
_entity.id
_entity.type
_entity.pdbx_description
1 polymer ?
#
loop_
_entity_poly.entity_id
_entity_poly.type
_entity_poly.pdbx_seq_one_letter_code
_entity_poly.pdbx_strand_id
1 'polypeptide(L)'
;MQITIVKKNNHRGTEPFDPEKLHRSIVKTCCSHRVPDGQAEDIAAQVTFQVIDWCKEKPEITANDIRRTATTFLEPLHSDAAYMYKNDKLMI
;
A
#
# COMPACT_ATOMS: atom_id res chain seq x y z
N MET A 1 -13.10 5.38 -11.34
CA MET A 1 -13.03 6.31 -10.25
C MET A 1 -11.60 6.61 -9.90
N GLN A 2 -11.24 7.85 -9.76
CA GLN A 2 -9.87 8.21 -9.47
C GLN A 2 -9.71 8.53 -7.99
N ILE A 3 -8.73 7.91 -7.37
CA ILE A 3 -8.43 8.15 -5.97
C ILE A 3 -7.28 9.16 -5.92
N THR A 4 -7.43 10.17 -5.09
CA THR A 4 -6.47 11.25 -5.01
C THR A 4 -5.81 11.29 -3.64
N ILE A 5 -4.50 11.40 -3.63
CA ILE A 5 -3.73 11.51 -2.40
C ILE A 5 -3.47 12.99 -2.12
N VAL A 6 -3.77 13.40 -0.90
CA VAL A 6 -3.53 14.76 -0.49
C VAL A 6 -2.14 14.86 0.13
N LYS A 7 -1.35 15.81 -0.34
CA LYS A 7 -0.02 16.02 0.19
C LYS A 7 -0.10 16.94 1.39
N LYS A 8 0.51 16.48 2.48
CA LYS A 8 0.39 17.24 3.69
C LYS A 8 1.47 18.18 3.96
N ASN A 9 2.62 18.04 3.50
CA ASN A 9 3.70 18.90 3.91
C ASN A 9 3.58 20.27 3.29
N ASN A 10 4.62 20.93 3.00
CA ASN A 10 4.57 22.24 2.45
C ASN A 10 4.04 22.30 1.05
N HIS A 11 3.79 21.16 0.48
CA HIS A 11 3.33 21.17 -0.88
C HIS A 11 1.84 21.16 -0.87
N ARG A 12 1.25 22.10 -1.55
CA ARG A 12 -0.13 22.09 -1.66
C ARG A 12 -0.45 21.28 -2.82
N GLY A 13 -1.50 20.67 -2.88
CA GLY A 13 -1.96 19.96 -4.03
C GLY A 13 -2.16 18.50 -3.78
N THR A 14 -2.45 17.79 -4.82
CA THR A 14 -2.81 16.40 -4.74
C THR A 14 -2.09 15.65 -5.85
N GLU A 15 -2.04 14.33 -5.71
CA GLU A 15 -1.53 13.49 -6.77
C GLU A 15 -2.44 12.26 -6.87
N PRO A 16 -2.56 11.68 -8.05
CA PRO A 16 -3.41 10.50 -8.18
C PRO A 16 -2.76 9.31 -7.47
N PHE A 17 -3.59 8.48 -6.87
CA PHE A 17 -3.12 7.26 -6.26
C PHE A 17 -2.78 6.28 -7.38
N ASP A 18 -1.62 5.67 -7.29
CA ASP A 18 -1.16 4.72 -8.29
C ASP A 18 -1.19 3.30 -7.69
N PRO A 19 -2.23 2.52 -8.00
CA PRO A 19 -2.34 1.16 -7.45
C PRO A 19 -1.18 0.27 -7.87
N GLU A 20 -0.63 0.49 -9.04
CA GLU A 20 0.48 -0.32 -9.51
C GLU A 20 1.72 -0.10 -8.67
N LYS A 21 1.95 1.14 -8.27
CA LYS A 21 3.07 1.45 -7.43
C LYS A 21 2.93 0.77 -6.06
N LEU A 22 1.72 0.80 -5.52
CA LEU A 22 1.45 0.11 -4.26
C LEU A 22 1.66 -1.39 -4.41
N HIS A 23 1.16 -1.97 -5.48
CA HIS A 23 1.31 -3.40 -5.74
C HIS A 23 2.80 -3.77 -5.78
N ARG A 24 3.59 -3.01 -6.52
CA ARG A 24 5.02 -3.30 -6.64
C ARG A 24 5.75 -3.16 -5.32
N SER A 25 5.38 -2.21 -4.50
CA SER A 25 6.04 -2.02 -3.21
C SER A 25 5.76 -3.20 -2.28
N ILE A 26 4.56 -3.75 -2.34
CA ILE A 26 4.21 -4.91 -1.53
C ILE A 26 4.93 -6.15 -2.03
N VAL A 27 4.98 -6.34 -3.34
CA VAL A 27 5.72 -7.47 -3.92
C VAL A 27 7.17 -7.42 -3.47
N LYS A 28 7.78 -6.25 -3.55
CA LYS A 28 9.17 -6.10 -3.18
C LYS A 28 9.40 -6.47 -1.72
N THR A 29 8.51 -6.03 -0.84
CA THR A 29 8.64 -6.35 0.57
C THR A 29 8.47 -7.86 0.81
N CYS A 30 7.49 -8.47 0.16
CA CYS A 30 7.28 -9.91 0.31
C CYS A 30 8.50 -10.69 -0.17
N CYS A 31 9.07 -10.30 -1.31
CA CYS A 31 10.23 -10.98 -1.85
C CYS A 31 11.43 -10.84 -0.91
N SER A 32 11.53 -9.72 -0.21
CA SER A 32 12.59 -9.54 0.78
C SER A 32 12.47 -10.54 1.93
N HIS A 33 11.27 -11.07 2.14
CA HIS A 33 11.05 -12.08 3.17
C HIS A 33 10.94 -13.46 2.55
N ARG A 34 11.51 -13.65 1.38
CA ARG A 34 11.61 -14.95 0.71
C ARG A 34 10.26 -15.54 0.31
N VAL A 35 9.29 -14.71 0.13
CA VAL A 35 8.01 -15.17 -0.40
C VAL A 35 8.21 -15.44 -1.89
N PRO A 36 7.77 -16.59 -2.40
CA PRO A 36 7.90 -16.86 -3.84
C PRO A 36 7.17 -15.83 -4.68
N ASP A 37 7.71 -15.55 -5.86
CA ASP A 37 7.18 -14.49 -6.71
C ASP A 37 5.68 -14.59 -6.96
N GLY A 38 5.20 -15.76 -7.31
CA GLY A 38 3.77 -15.93 -7.58
C GLY A 38 2.91 -15.63 -6.37
N GLN A 39 3.37 -16.07 -5.20
CA GLN A 39 2.64 -15.83 -3.97
C GLN A 39 2.71 -14.35 -3.59
N ALA A 40 3.86 -13.72 -3.80
CA ALA A 40 4.01 -12.29 -3.52
C ALA A 40 3.06 -11.46 -4.39
N GLU A 41 2.91 -11.86 -5.65
CA GLU A 41 1.98 -11.17 -6.54
C GLU A 41 0.54 -11.32 -6.07
N ASP A 42 0.16 -12.51 -5.61
CA ASP A 42 -1.19 -12.74 -5.12
C ASP A 42 -1.47 -11.92 -3.86
N ILE A 43 -0.52 -11.90 -2.94
CA ILE A 43 -0.66 -11.13 -1.72
C ILE A 43 -0.81 -9.65 -2.05
N ALA A 44 0.06 -9.17 -2.94
CA ALA A 44 0.03 -7.76 -3.31
C ALA A 44 -1.28 -7.39 -4.00
N ALA A 45 -1.80 -8.28 -4.84
CA ALA A 45 -3.06 -8.03 -5.52
C ALA A 45 -4.21 -7.94 -4.53
N GLN A 46 -4.25 -8.84 -3.55
CA GLN A 46 -5.29 -8.79 -2.54
C GLN A 46 -5.24 -7.53 -1.71
N VAL A 47 -4.05 -7.16 -1.24
CA VAL A 47 -3.91 -5.97 -0.40
C VAL A 47 -4.25 -4.72 -1.21
N THR A 48 -3.78 -4.64 -2.44
CA THR A 48 -4.04 -3.48 -3.28
C THR A 48 -5.54 -3.32 -3.52
N PHE A 49 -6.23 -4.42 -3.81
CA PHE A 49 -7.66 -4.38 -4.03
C PHE A 49 -8.39 -3.88 -2.77
N GLN A 50 -8.00 -4.38 -1.61
CA GLN A 50 -8.64 -3.99 -0.36
C GLN A 50 -8.37 -2.52 -0.05
N VAL A 51 -7.17 -2.03 -0.34
CA VAL A 51 -6.85 -0.62 -0.12
C VAL A 51 -7.69 0.25 -1.04
N ILE A 52 -7.84 -0.14 -2.30
CA ILE A 52 -8.65 0.62 -3.24
C ILE A 52 -10.09 0.71 -2.74
N ASP A 53 -10.62 -0.41 -2.28
CA ASP A 53 -11.98 -0.45 -1.79
C ASP A 53 -12.15 0.45 -0.57
N TRP A 54 -11.16 0.43 0.33
CA TRP A 54 -11.17 1.28 1.51
C TRP A 54 -11.15 2.75 1.11
N CYS A 55 -10.36 3.09 0.10
CA CYS A 55 -10.22 4.48 -0.33
C CYS A 55 -11.51 5.06 -0.89
N LYS A 56 -12.36 4.22 -1.44
CA LYS A 56 -13.58 4.72 -2.07
C LYS A 56 -14.48 5.44 -1.10
N GLU A 57 -14.37 5.15 0.18
CA GLU A 57 -15.26 5.75 1.16
C GLU A 57 -14.64 6.93 1.89
N LYS A 58 -13.47 7.34 1.50
CA LYS A 58 -12.76 8.40 2.23
C LYS A 58 -12.72 9.68 1.42
N PRO A 59 -13.05 10.80 2.04
CA PRO A 59 -13.01 12.08 1.32
C PRO A 59 -11.59 12.59 1.12
N GLU A 60 -10.67 12.26 2.02
CA GLU A 60 -9.32 12.73 1.94
C GLU A 60 -8.39 11.63 2.35
N ILE A 61 -7.32 11.39 1.63
CA ILE A 61 -6.39 10.31 1.87
C ILE A 61 -4.97 10.84 1.74
N THR A 62 -4.11 10.45 2.66
CA THR A 62 -2.69 10.78 2.58
C THR A 62 -1.89 9.52 2.29
N ALA A 63 -0.62 9.69 1.90
CA ALA A 63 0.25 8.54 1.67
C ALA A 63 0.41 7.70 2.93
N ASN A 64 0.47 8.35 4.10
CA ASN A 64 0.54 7.61 5.36
C ASN A 64 -0.70 6.79 5.61
N ASP A 65 -1.86 7.31 5.24
CA ASP A 65 -3.11 6.56 5.40
C ASP A 65 -3.07 5.29 4.55
N ILE A 66 -2.56 5.41 3.34
CA ILE A 66 -2.48 4.25 2.44
C ILE A 66 -1.51 3.23 3.00
N ARG A 67 -0.35 3.66 3.48
CA ARG A 67 0.63 2.73 4.04
C ARG A 67 0.08 2.01 5.26
N ARG A 68 -0.57 2.73 6.14
CA ARG A 68 -1.12 2.14 7.36
C ARG A 68 -2.22 1.15 7.03
N THR A 69 -3.08 1.50 6.08
CA THR A 69 -4.17 0.63 5.68
C THR A 69 -3.64 -0.62 4.98
N ALA A 70 -2.64 -0.45 4.12
CA ALA A 70 -2.03 -1.58 3.44
C ALA A 70 -1.37 -2.52 4.45
N THR A 71 -0.71 -1.96 5.46
CA THR A 71 -0.10 -2.78 6.51
C THR A 71 -1.16 -3.60 7.23
N THR A 72 -2.29 -2.99 7.53
CA THR A 72 -3.38 -3.68 8.23
C THR A 72 -3.90 -4.87 7.42
N PHE A 73 -4.05 -4.68 6.10
CA PHE A 73 -4.54 -5.77 5.25
C PHE A 73 -3.46 -6.82 4.98
N LEU A 74 -2.20 -6.41 5.00
CA LEU A 74 -1.10 -7.32 4.76
C LEU A 74 -0.84 -8.24 5.95
N GLU A 75 -1.08 -7.74 7.16
CA GLU A 75 -0.73 -8.48 8.37
C GLU A 75 -1.31 -9.88 8.45
N PRO A 76 -2.60 -10.11 8.17
CA PRO A 76 -3.12 -11.46 8.23
C PRO A 76 -2.59 -12.38 7.15
N LEU A 77 -2.03 -11.81 6.08
CA LEU A 77 -1.48 -12.62 5.01
C LEU A 77 -0.01 -12.96 5.23
N HIS A 78 0.73 -12.04 5.83
CA HIS A 78 2.16 -12.29 6.10
C HIS A 78 2.61 -11.23 7.12
N SER A 79 2.62 -11.60 8.38
CA SER A 79 2.87 -10.63 9.45
C SER A 79 4.28 -10.04 9.40
N ASP A 80 5.28 -10.83 9.04
CA ASP A 80 6.66 -10.32 8.97
C ASP A 80 6.81 -9.28 7.87
N ALA A 81 6.20 -9.54 6.72
CA ALA A 81 6.23 -8.57 5.63
C ALA A 81 5.49 -7.29 6.02
N ALA A 82 4.38 -7.44 6.74
CA ALA A 82 3.63 -6.29 7.21
C ALA A 82 4.45 -5.43 8.15
N TYR A 83 5.18 -6.07 9.05
CA TYR A 83 6.02 -5.35 9.99
C TYR A 83 7.09 -4.55 9.24
N MET A 84 7.74 -5.19 8.27
CA MET A 84 8.76 -4.52 7.48
C MET A 84 8.14 -3.38 6.66
N TYR A 85 6.99 -3.61 6.07
CA TYR A 85 6.33 -2.61 5.25
C TYR A 85 5.97 -1.38 6.07
N LYS A 86 5.50 -1.60 7.29
CA LYS A 86 5.14 -0.51 8.18
C LYS A 86 6.34 0.37 8.48
N ASN A 87 7.52 -0.24 8.62
CA ASN A 87 8.71 0.51 8.99
C ASN A 87 9.53 1.02 7.81
N ASP A 88 9.18 0.61 6.59
CA ASP A 88 9.92 1.00 5.42
C ASP A 88 9.34 2.31 4.90
N LYS A 89 10.15 3.34 4.86
CA LYS A 89 9.66 4.61 4.43
C LYS A 89 9.73 4.83 2.96
N LEU A 90 10.06 3.81 2.22
CA LEU A 90 10.30 4.06 0.87
C LEU A 90 9.16 4.20 0.07
N MET A 91 8.26 3.85 0.13
CA MET A 91 7.65 3.66 -0.82
C MET A 91 6.42 3.88 -1.05
N ILE A 92 5.69 4.50 -1.13
CA ILE A 92 4.40 4.76 -1.73
C ILE A 92 4.44 6.10 -2.46
#